data_d229e816cf05eefa9a360ca2fa33e8f4
#
_entry.id   d229e816cf05eefa9a360ca2fa33e8f4
#
_cell.length_a   1.000
_cell.length_b   1.000
_cell.length_c   1.000
_cell.angle_alpha   90.00
_cell.angle_beta   90.00
_cell.angle_gamma   90.00
#
_symmetry.space_group_name_H-M   'P 1'
#
loop_
_entity.id
_entity.type
_entity.pdbx_description
1 polymer ?
#
loop_
_entity_poly.entity_id
_entity_poly.type
_entity_poly.pdbx_seq_one_letter_code
_entity_poly.pdbx_strand_id
1 'polypeptide(L)'
;MQTKKIIVIGRGFGGIAAALRMRAKGYEVDLHEKLDQIGGRARQFNQNGFIHDAGPTVITAPYLFRELFEIFGEEIDDFINFIPLDPWYRFRFHDGSFFNYGPNQDELLEQIKAFEPKDVNGYLKMLKHAEKIFELGYLKLADQPFHKLSNLIRYTPDIIKLKGYQSVYQFVSTYLKHPNLRQAFSIQPLLVGGNPFNTTSIYALIHALEKKWGVFFAKGGTGEIVSQLKMLMEQKGINIFLNSEINKIVTSQQKVDGIVNSKGNFYKTDYLITNADPIYTNNHLIDNKKISLHNKFINKTAKHSMGLFVLFFGTKVKYEHIAHHTIWMGPRYKELLSDIFDLHKLADDFSIYLHRPTATDTNFAPMGCDSFYALIPVPNLKGNIAWEDEAPAFIKSIIKALEQTMMPKLTETICDSFYMTPENFLQDYNTPFGSGFSIAPLFRQSAWFRTHNKDDLYQNLFYVGAGTHPGAGVPGVLNSAKVIDKLIPNHEK
;
A
#
# COMPACT_ATOMS: atom_id res chain seq x y z
N MET A 1 -26.58 -20.38 -22.23
CA MET A 1 -26.65 -20.22 -20.73
C MET A 1 -26.68 -18.74 -20.40
N GLN A 2 -27.36 -18.33 -19.32
CA GLN A 2 -27.34 -16.94 -18.90
C GLN A 2 -25.94 -16.59 -18.36
N THR A 3 -25.37 -15.48 -18.79
CA THR A 3 -24.05 -15.02 -18.32
C THR A 3 -24.10 -14.76 -16.80
N LYS A 4 -23.19 -15.39 -16.04
CA LYS A 4 -23.11 -15.16 -14.60
C LYS A 4 -22.54 -13.79 -14.31
N LYS A 5 -23.03 -13.17 -13.26
CA LYS A 5 -22.70 -11.83 -12.84
C LYS A 5 -21.81 -11.80 -11.62
N ILE A 6 -20.77 -10.97 -11.66
CA ILE A 6 -19.90 -10.67 -10.53
C ILE A 6 -20.05 -9.21 -10.16
N ILE A 7 -20.23 -8.95 -8.87
CA ILE A 7 -20.14 -7.59 -8.33
C ILE A 7 -18.82 -7.44 -7.58
N VAL A 8 -18.15 -6.31 -7.81
CA VAL A 8 -16.93 -5.90 -7.10
C VAL A 8 -17.24 -4.65 -6.28
N ILE A 9 -16.97 -4.67 -4.97
CA ILE A 9 -17.11 -3.52 -4.07
C ILE A 9 -15.74 -2.87 -3.86
N GLY A 10 -15.61 -1.58 -4.17
CA GLY A 10 -14.40 -0.78 -3.97
C GLY A 10 -13.42 -0.86 -5.14
N ARG A 11 -12.91 0.30 -5.54
CA ARG A 11 -12.13 0.55 -6.78
C ARG A 11 -10.69 0.99 -6.53
N GLY A 12 -10.05 0.50 -5.46
CA GLY A 12 -8.59 0.50 -5.37
C GLY A 12 -8.00 -0.54 -6.33
N PHE A 13 -6.68 -0.58 -6.48
CA PHE A 13 -5.98 -1.48 -7.41
C PHE A 13 -6.40 -2.96 -7.27
N GLY A 14 -6.69 -3.44 -6.05
CA GLY A 14 -7.15 -4.81 -5.85
C GLY A 14 -8.51 -5.10 -6.50
N GLY A 15 -9.47 -4.16 -6.36
CA GLY A 15 -10.80 -4.28 -6.95
C GLY A 15 -10.76 -4.14 -8.48
N ILE A 16 -9.99 -3.19 -9.00
CA ILE A 16 -9.77 -3.00 -10.45
C ILE A 16 -9.16 -4.26 -11.06
N ALA A 17 -8.10 -4.79 -10.47
CA ALA A 17 -7.43 -6.00 -10.95
C ALA A 17 -8.37 -7.22 -10.91
N ALA A 18 -9.18 -7.33 -9.85
CA ALA A 18 -10.18 -8.39 -9.75
C ALA A 18 -11.25 -8.27 -10.86
N ALA A 19 -11.78 -7.07 -11.07
CA ALA A 19 -12.79 -6.81 -12.09
C ALA A 19 -12.29 -7.17 -13.50
N LEU A 20 -11.08 -6.74 -13.87
CA LEU A 20 -10.46 -7.06 -15.16
C LEU A 20 -10.25 -8.58 -15.32
N ARG A 21 -9.69 -9.26 -14.31
CA ARG A 21 -9.49 -10.71 -14.37
C ARG A 21 -10.80 -11.49 -14.51
N MET A 22 -11.83 -11.09 -13.76
CA MET A 22 -13.15 -11.74 -13.88
C MET A 22 -13.81 -11.48 -15.24
N ARG A 23 -13.63 -10.29 -15.79
CA ARG A 23 -14.11 -9.97 -17.15
C ARG A 23 -13.41 -10.82 -18.21
N ALA A 24 -12.10 -10.99 -18.12
CA ALA A 24 -11.33 -11.87 -18.99
C ALA A 24 -11.79 -13.35 -18.92
N LYS A 25 -12.30 -13.79 -17.75
CA LYS A 25 -12.93 -15.11 -17.58
C LYS A 25 -14.35 -15.24 -18.14
N GLY A 26 -14.89 -14.19 -18.76
CA GLY A 26 -16.20 -14.20 -19.44
C GLY A 26 -17.39 -13.78 -18.57
N TYR A 27 -17.18 -13.34 -17.34
CA TYR A 27 -18.25 -12.85 -16.48
C TYR A 27 -18.76 -11.47 -16.88
N GLU A 28 -20.04 -11.17 -16.64
CA GLU A 28 -20.56 -9.82 -16.55
C GLU A 28 -20.07 -9.21 -15.22
N VAL A 29 -19.48 -8.00 -15.26
CA VAL A 29 -18.87 -7.39 -14.07
C VAL A 29 -19.44 -6.01 -13.83
N ASP A 30 -20.00 -5.80 -12.63
CA ASP A 30 -20.36 -4.51 -12.07
C ASP A 30 -19.39 -4.13 -10.97
N LEU A 31 -18.91 -2.88 -10.99
CA LEU A 31 -17.95 -2.38 -10.02
C LEU A 31 -18.50 -1.12 -9.35
N HIS A 32 -18.71 -1.20 -8.03
CA HIS A 32 -19.32 -0.14 -7.21
C HIS A 32 -18.28 0.58 -6.37
N GLU A 33 -18.36 1.92 -6.34
CA GLU A 33 -17.49 2.78 -5.55
C GLU A 33 -18.31 3.83 -4.78
N LYS A 34 -17.90 4.05 -3.54
CA LYS A 34 -18.46 5.07 -2.66
C LYS A 34 -18.15 6.49 -3.14
N LEU A 35 -16.90 6.73 -3.54
CA LEU A 35 -16.40 8.03 -3.96
C LEU A 35 -16.84 8.38 -5.40
N ASP A 36 -16.68 9.63 -5.76
CA ASP A 36 -16.94 10.19 -7.10
C ASP A 36 -15.84 9.88 -8.13
N GLN A 37 -14.69 9.34 -7.69
CA GLN A 37 -13.57 8.97 -8.53
C GLN A 37 -13.04 7.58 -8.20
N ILE A 38 -12.38 6.94 -9.16
CA ILE A 38 -11.74 5.64 -9.00
C ILE A 38 -10.33 5.76 -8.41
N GLY A 39 -9.74 4.61 -8.01
CA GLY A 39 -8.36 4.53 -7.53
C GLY A 39 -8.26 4.28 -6.03
N GLY A 40 -9.26 4.62 -5.23
CA GLY A 40 -9.19 4.52 -3.78
C GLY A 40 -8.01 5.33 -3.23
N ARG A 41 -7.03 4.68 -2.57
CA ARG A 41 -5.81 5.35 -2.10
C ARG A 41 -4.88 5.82 -3.22
N ALA A 42 -5.04 5.32 -4.44
CA ALA A 42 -4.27 5.75 -5.62
C ALA A 42 -4.94 6.88 -6.42
N ARG A 43 -5.96 7.54 -5.83
CA ARG A 43 -6.57 8.74 -6.43
C ARG A 43 -5.59 9.89 -6.50
N GLN A 44 -5.95 10.90 -7.28
CA GLN A 44 -5.15 12.11 -7.47
C GLN A 44 -5.98 13.34 -7.12
N PHE A 45 -5.34 14.33 -6.53
CA PHE A 45 -5.93 15.64 -6.23
C PHE A 45 -5.37 16.69 -7.17
N ASN A 46 -6.25 17.53 -7.70
CA ASN A 46 -5.89 18.68 -8.52
C ASN A 46 -6.39 19.94 -7.83
N GLN A 47 -5.47 20.82 -7.44
CA GLN A 47 -5.79 22.07 -6.73
C GLN A 47 -4.87 23.20 -7.20
N ASN A 48 -5.45 24.32 -7.63
CA ASN A 48 -4.71 25.54 -8.03
C ASN A 48 -3.57 25.30 -9.03
N GLY A 49 -3.72 24.32 -9.93
CA GLY A 49 -2.70 23.96 -10.91
C GLY A 49 -1.62 22.99 -10.41
N PHE A 50 -1.69 22.59 -9.14
CA PHE A 50 -0.86 21.52 -8.58
C PHE A 50 -1.57 20.19 -8.65
N ILE A 51 -0.81 19.14 -8.95
CA ILE A 51 -1.26 17.74 -8.97
C ILE A 51 -0.59 17.00 -7.83
N HIS A 52 -1.36 16.23 -7.07
CA HIS A 52 -0.86 15.45 -5.95
C HIS A 52 -1.43 14.02 -6.01
N ASP A 53 -0.56 13.02 -6.08
CA ASP A 53 -0.95 11.63 -5.87
C ASP A 53 -1.27 11.40 -4.39
N ALA A 54 -2.43 10.78 -4.10
CA ALA A 54 -2.87 10.58 -2.71
C ALA A 54 -2.16 9.43 -1.99
N GLY A 55 -1.42 8.60 -2.69
CA GLY A 55 -0.90 7.37 -2.07
C GLY A 55 0.20 6.66 -2.82
N PRO A 56 0.04 5.43 -3.30
CA PRO A 56 1.13 4.50 -3.57
C PRO A 56 2.02 4.93 -4.75
N THR A 57 2.94 5.84 -4.49
CA THR A 57 3.85 6.43 -5.50
C THR A 57 5.11 5.61 -5.76
N VAL A 58 5.40 4.62 -4.91
CA VAL A 58 6.53 3.70 -5.08
C VAL A 58 6.09 2.48 -5.88
N ILE A 59 6.38 2.44 -7.17
CA ILE A 59 6.01 1.34 -8.06
C ILE A 59 7.20 0.40 -8.22
N THR A 60 7.13 -0.81 -7.63
CA THR A 60 8.24 -1.77 -7.58
C THR A 60 8.05 -3.03 -8.43
N ALA A 61 6.87 -3.25 -8.99
CA ALA A 61 6.55 -4.44 -9.78
C ALA A 61 5.59 -4.08 -10.94
N PRO A 62 6.04 -3.27 -11.92
CA PRO A 62 5.18 -2.80 -13.02
C PRO A 62 4.62 -3.94 -13.87
N TYR A 63 5.28 -5.11 -13.92
CA TYR A 63 4.79 -6.29 -14.64
C TYR A 63 3.40 -6.75 -14.16
N LEU A 64 3.02 -6.49 -12.90
CA LEU A 64 1.68 -6.84 -12.40
C LEU A 64 0.57 -5.98 -13.04
N PHE A 65 0.88 -4.75 -13.39
CA PHE A 65 -0.02 -3.94 -14.21
C PHE A 65 -0.01 -4.42 -15.67
N ARG A 66 1.18 -4.77 -16.21
CA ARG A 66 1.32 -5.33 -17.56
C ARG A 66 0.42 -6.55 -17.78
N GLU A 67 0.40 -7.49 -16.83
CA GLU A 67 -0.49 -8.66 -16.88
C GLU A 67 -1.97 -8.30 -17.04
N LEU A 68 -2.43 -7.14 -16.52
CA LEU A 68 -3.84 -6.73 -16.63
C LEU A 68 -4.21 -6.24 -18.05
N PHE A 69 -3.24 -5.80 -18.84
CA PHE A 69 -3.42 -5.47 -20.24
C PHE A 69 -3.24 -6.71 -21.12
N GLU A 70 -2.21 -7.50 -20.86
CA GLU A 70 -1.88 -8.72 -21.62
C GLU A 70 -3.02 -9.75 -21.63
N ILE A 71 -3.80 -9.90 -20.54
CA ILE A 71 -4.97 -10.81 -20.51
C ILE A 71 -6.06 -10.43 -21.52
N PHE A 72 -5.99 -9.23 -22.12
CA PHE A 72 -6.86 -8.75 -23.18
C PHE A 72 -6.14 -8.57 -24.52
N GLY A 73 -4.85 -8.95 -24.62
CA GLY A 73 -4.03 -8.79 -25.81
C GLY A 73 -3.56 -7.35 -26.05
N GLU A 74 -3.55 -6.53 -25.01
CA GLU A 74 -3.10 -5.13 -25.08
C GLU A 74 -1.66 -5.01 -24.55
N GLU A 75 -0.87 -4.09 -25.09
CA GLU A 75 0.49 -3.78 -24.63
C GLU A 75 0.46 -2.57 -23.69
N ILE A 76 0.90 -2.74 -22.45
CA ILE A 76 0.84 -1.66 -21.45
C ILE A 76 1.64 -0.41 -21.84
N ASP A 77 2.71 -0.59 -22.61
CA ASP A 77 3.62 0.51 -23.00
C ASP A 77 2.93 1.50 -23.98
N ASP A 78 1.79 1.11 -24.59
CA ASP A 78 0.92 2.00 -25.36
C ASP A 78 0.05 2.89 -24.46
N PHE A 79 -0.08 2.57 -23.20
CA PHE A 79 -0.98 3.24 -22.25
C PHE A 79 -0.23 3.94 -21.12
N ILE A 80 0.81 3.33 -20.53
CA ILE A 80 1.49 3.81 -19.33
C ILE A 80 2.99 3.81 -19.56
N ASN A 81 3.60 4.99 -19.39
CA ASN A 81 5.05 5.13 -19.45
C ASN A 81 5.64 5.04 -18.03
N PHE A 82 6.33 3.93 -17.72
CA PHE A 82 7.05 3.76 -16.45
C PHE A 82 8.48 4.26 -16.57
N ILE A 83 8.82 5.31 -15.82
CA ILE A 83 10.16 5.93 -15.78
C ILE A 83 10.92 5.31 -14.60
N PRO A 84 12.09 4.68 -14.82
CA PRO A 84 12.91 4.18 -13.72
C PRO A 84 13.49 5.33 -12.92
N LEU A 85 13.53 5.20 -11.60
CA LEU A 85 14.06 6.22 -10.70
C LEU A 85 15.50 5.92 -10.29
N ASP A 86 16.31 6.98 -10.18
CA ASP A 86 17.66 6.94 -9.60
C ASP A 86 17.94 8.28 -8.88
N PRO A 87 18.19 8.29 -7.56
CA PRO A 87 18.07 7.14 -6.66
C PRO A 87 16.61 6.69 -6.49
N TRP A 88 16.41 5.44 -6.04
CA TRP A 88 15.09 4.96 -5.61
C TRP A 88 14.60 5.73 -4.40
N TYR A 89 15.51 5.89 -3.40
CA TYR A 89 15.26 6.66 -2.17
C TYR A 89 16.51 7.41 -1.78
N ARG A 90 16.35 8.67 -1.34
CA ARG A 90 17.37 9.42 -0.61
C ARG A 90 17.03 9.45 0.85
N PHE A 91 17.85 8.84 1.69
CA PHE A 91 17.73 8.97 3.15
C PHE A 91 18.51 10.18 3.62
N ARG A 92 17.90 10.97 4.50
CA ARG A 92 18.55 12.05 5.25
C ARG A 92 18.43 11.71 6.71
N PHE A 93 19.55 11.59 7.40
CA PHE A 93 19.57 11.23 8.81
C PHE A 93 19.63 12.49 9.69
N HIS A 94 19.26 12.33 10.97
CA HIS A 94 19.25 13.41 11.94
C HIS A 94 20.63 14.07 12.13
N ASP A 95 21.73 13.34 11.97
CA ASP A 95 23.10 13.84 12.04
C ASP A 95 23.55 14.65 10.81
N GLY A 96 22.65 14.85 9.84
CA GLY A 96 22.91 15.59 8.60
C GLY A 96 23.50 14.74 7.49
N SER A 97 23.92 13.51 7.77
CA SER A 97 24.40 12.58 6.73
C SER A 97 23.25 12.15 5.80
N PHE A 98 23.60 11.70 4.60
CA PHE A 98 22.63 11.17 3.65
C PHE A 98 23.12 9.89 2.99
N PHE A 99 22.19 9.11 2.49
CA PHE A 99 22.42 7.82 1.84
C PHE A 99 21.47 7.66 0.66
N ASN A 100 22.01 7.46 -0.56
CA ASN A 100 21.21 7.18 -1.75
C ASN A 100 21.13 5.65 -1.93
N TYR A 101 19.92 5.12 -1.86
CA TYR A 101 19.63 3.74 -2.22
C TYR A 101 19.08 3.72 -3.64
N GLY A 102 19.76 3.02 -4.55
CA GLY A 102 19.46 3.05 -5.98
C GLY A 102 19.89 1.81 -6.74
N PRO A 103 19.76 1.81 -8.08
CA PRO A 103 20.04 0.68 -8.94
C PRO A 103 21.53 0.37 -9.07
N ASN A 104 22.40 1.39 -9.06
CA ASN A 104 23.83 1.24 -9.25
C ASN A 104 24.47 0.59 -8.02
N GLN A 105 24.90 -0.67 -8.17
CA GLN A 105 25.45 -1.44 -7.07
C GLN A 105 26.82 -0.94 -6.61
N ASP A 106 27.68 -0.49 -7.52
CA ASP A 106 29.03 -0.04 -7.16
C ASP A 106 28.98 1.25 -6.35
N GLU A 107 28.16 2.22 -6.77
CA GLU A 107 27.94 3.45 -6.01
C GLU A 107 27.32 3.17 -4.63
N LEU A 108 26.38 2.22 -4.57
CA LEU A 108 25.76 1.81 -3.32
C LEU A 108 26.77 1.20 -2.35
N LEU A 109 27.67 0.33 -2.84
CA LEU A 109 28.71 -0.29 -2.03
C LEU A 109 29.74 0.73 -1.54
N GLU A 110 30.13 1.71 -2.36
CA GLU A 110 31.03 2.79 -1.92
C GLU A 110 30.37 3.69 -0.86
N GLN A 111 29.07 3.98 -0.98
CA GLN A 111 28.34 4.71 0.07
C GLN A 111 28.27 3.90 1.37
N ILE A 112 27.96 2.59 1.32
CA ILE A 112 27.96 1.72 2.50
C ILE A 112 29.36 1.70 3.15
N LYS A 113 30.40 1.59 2.35
CA LYS A 113 31.80 1.60 2.81
C LYS A 113 32.18 2.92 3.50
N ALA A 114 31.64 4.04 3.04
CA ALA A 114 31.87 5.35 3.66
C ALA A 114 31.23 5.44 5.07
N PHE A 115 30.10 4.76 5.32
CA PHE A 115 29.51 4.65 6.64
C PHE A 115 30.23 3.61 7.52
N GLU A 116 30.47 2.39 7.01
CA GLU A 116 31.12 1.29 7.73
C GLU A 116 31.68 0.27 6.73
N PRO A 117 33.02 0.19 6.56
CA PRO A 117 33.63 -0.72 5.60
C PRO A 117 33.25 -2.20 5.77
N LYS A 118 33.01 -2.63 7.01
CA LYS A 118 32.60 -4.02 7.30
C LYS A 118 31.19 -4.34 6.86
N ASP A 119 30.34 -3.34 6.71
CA ASP A 119 28.95 -3.49 6.30
C ASP A 119 28.78 -3.78 4.81
N VAL A 120 29.81 -3.55 3.98
CA VAL A 120 29.82 -3.94 2.56
C VAL A 120 29.56 -5.44 2.40
N ASN A 121 30.38 -6.28 3.06
CA ASN A 121 30.17 -7.73 3.04
C ASN A 121 28.88 -8.14 3.76
N GLY A 122 28.47 -7.38 4.79
CA GLY A 122 27.21 -7.56 5.49
C GLY A 122 26.02 -7.39 4.54
N TYR A 123 26.00 -6.30 3.80
CA TYR A 123 24.95 -5.99 2.82
C TYR A 123 24.83 -7.09 1.73
N LEU A 124 25.93 -7.52 1.14
CA LEU A 124 25.91 -8.57 0.12
C LEU A 124 25.33 -9.90 0.65
N LYS A 125 25.69 -10.27 1.90
CA LYS A 125 25.10 -11.45 2.56
C LYS A 125 23.60 -11.26 2.87
N MET A 126 23.22 -10.07 3.31
CA MET A 126 21.83 -9.70 3.57
C MET A 126 20.99 -9.82 2.30
N LEU A 127 21.46 -9.23 1.20
CA LEU A 127 20.77 -9.28 -0.09
C LEU A 127 20.57 -10.73 -0.57
N LYS A 128 21.62 -11.54 -0.52
CA LYS A 128 21.54 -12.98 -0.88
C LYS A 128 20.55 -13.77 0.00
N HIS A 129 20.38 -13.38 1.26
CA HIS A 129 19.35 -13.99 2.11
C HIS A 129 17.96 -13.47 1.75
N ALA A 130 17.82 -12.17 1.49
CA ALA A 130 16.58 -11.56 1.03
C ALA A 130 16.07 -12.17 -0.30
N GLU A 131 16.99 -12.52 -1.22
CA GLU A 131 16.66 -13.24 -2.46
C GLU A 131 15.98 -14.59 -2.19
N LYS A 132 16.50 -15.37 -1.24
CA LYS A 132 15.87 -16.66 -0.85
C LYS A 132 14.47 -16.46 -0.23
N ILE A 133 14.31 -15.40 0.58
CA ILE A 133 13.01 -15.06 1.14
C ILE A 133 12.05 -14.64 0.01
N PHE A 134 12.54 -13.86 -0.97
CA PHE A 134 11.79 -13.43 -2.14
C PHE A 134 11.34 -14.60 -3.02
N GLU A 135 12.21 -15.56 -3.30
CA GLU A 135 11.88 -16.77 -4.06
C GLU A 135 10.71 -17.55 -3.42
N LEU A 136 10.74 -17.70 -2.08
CA LEU A 136 9.67 -18.37 -1.37
C LEU A 136 8.44 -17.46 -1.20
N GLY A 137 8.64 -16.32 -0.54
CA GLY A 137 7.53 -15.49 -0.05
C GLY A 137 6.79 -14.77 -1.18
N TYR A 138 7.50 -14.38 -2.23
CA TYR A 138 6.92 -13.66 -3.35
C TYR A 138 6.67 -14.55 -4.56
N LEU A 139 7.70 -15.15 -5.14
CA LEU A 139 7.53 -15.91 -6.40
C LEU A 139 6.69 -17.19 -6.23
N LYS A 140 6.78 -17.86 -5.08
CA LYS A 140 6.01 -19.10 -4.85
C LYS A 140 4.67 -18.89 -4.13
N LEU A 141 4.58 -17.88 -3.24
CA LEU A 141 3.47 -17.82 -2.30
C LEU A 141 2.57 -16.60 -2.42
N ALA A 142 2.99 -15.49 -3.04
CA ALA A 142 2.21 -14.26 -3.05
C ALA A 142 0.85 -14.39 -3.75
N ASP A 143 0.75 -15.23 -4.77
CA ASP A 143 -0.49 -15.48 -5.54
C ASP A 143 -1.17 -16.82 -5.22
N GLN A 144 -0.75 -17.50 -4.13
CA GLN A 144 -1.36 -18.78 -3.72
C GLN A 144 -2.45 -18.57 -2.66
N PRO A 145 -3.56 -19.32 -2.73
CA PRO A 145 -4.60 -19.23 -1.71
C PRO A 145 -4.15 -19.86 -0.39
N PHE A 146 -4.30 -19.13 0.72
CA PHE A 146 -3.94 -19.59 2.07
C PHE A 146 -5.15 -19.89 2.97
N HIS A 147 -6.34 -20.17 2.42
CA HIS A 147 -7.52 -20.53 3.20
C HIS A 147 -7.46 -21.94 3.82
N LYS A 148 -6.53 -22.80 3.38
CA LYS A 148 -6.35 -24.16 3.94
C LYS A 148 -5.15 -24.20 4.89
N LEU A 149 -5.35 -24.70 6.11
CA LEU A 149 -4.28 -24.86 7.11
C LEU A 149 -3.14 -25.76 6.62
N SER A 150 -3.44 -26.74 5.73
CA SER A 150 -2.42 -27.60 5.12
C SER A 150 -1.33 -26.82 4.38
N ASN A 151 -1.68 -25.68 3.76
CA ASN A 151 -0.70 -24.84 3.10
C ASN A 151 0.26 -24.19 4.11
N LEU A 152 -0.25 -23.73 5.26
CA LEU A 152 0.60 -23.20 6.32
C LEU A 152 1.58 -24.28 6.82
N ILE A 153 1.08 -25.47 7.15
CA ILE A 153 1.91 -26.59 7.64
C ILE A 153 3.00 -26.94 6.63
N ARG A 154 2.66 -27.01 5.36
CA ARG A 154 3.59 -27.34 4.26
C ARG A 154 4.78 -26.40 4.18
N TYR A 155 4.58 -25.08 4.36
CA TYR A 155 5.62 -24.07 4.18
C TYR A 155 6.28 -23.63 5.49
N THR A 156 5.77 -24.04 6.65
CA THR A 156 6.34 -23.70 7.96
C THR A 156 7.83 -24.06 8.09
N PRO A 157 8.33 -25.23 7.65
CA PRO A 157 9.76 -25.55 7.73
C PRO A 157 10.64 -24.58 6.97
N ASP A 158 10.23 -24.16 5.77
CA ASP A 158 10.96 -23.21 4.95
C ASP A 158 10.97 -21.80 5.60
N ILE A 159 9.83 -21.37 6.17
CA ILE A 159 9.72 -20.09 6.87
C ILE A 159 10.67 -20.07 8.09
N ILE A 160 10.77 -21.17 8.84
CA ILE A 160 11.68 -21.30 9.99
C ILE A 160 13.12 -21.23 9.53
N LYS A 161 13.48 -21.98 8.47
CA LYS A 161 14.82 -22.01 7.88
C LYS A 161 15.27 -20.62 7.41
N LEU A 162 14.35 -19.82 6.88
CA LEU A 162 14.58 -18.44 6.45
C LEU A 162 14.49 -17.43 7.62
N LYS A 163 14.33 -17.92 8.86
CA LYS A 163 14.20 -17.10 10.07
C LYS A 163 13.03 -16.10 10.03
N GLY A 164 11.95 -16.47 9.35
CA GLY A 164 10.76 -15.62 9.20
C GLY A 164 10.10 -15.19 10.52
N TYR A 165 10.47 -15.79 11.64
CA TYR A 165 10.01 -15.43 12.99
C TYR A 165 10.71 -14.19 13.58
N GLN A 166 11.86 -13.76 13.02
CA GLN A 166 12.56 -12.54 13.42
C GLN A 166 11.83 -11.30 12.93
N SER A 167 12.10 -10.14 13.52
CA SER A 167 11.69 -8.87 12.94
C SER A 167 12.62 -8.44 11.80
N VAL A 168 12.15 -7.53 10.92
CA VAL A 168 12.99 -6.96 9.86
C VAL A 168 14.20 -6.24 10.44
N TYR A 169 14.02 -5.48 11.53
CA TYR A 169 15.15 -4.81 12.19
C TYR A 169 16.19 -5.80 12.75
N GLN A 170 15.75 -6.90 13.36
CA GLN A 170 16.65 -7.96 13.82
C GLN A 170 17.37 -8.62 12.64
N PHE A 171 16.66 -8.90 11.54
CA PHE A 171 17.25 -9.44 10.32
C PHE A 171 18.36 -8.53 9.78
N VAL A 172 18.08 -7.24 9.57
CA VAL A 172 19.05 -6.25 9.09
C VAL A 172 20.23 -6.13 10.05
N SER A 173 19.98 -6.08 11.37
CA SER A 173 21.02 -5.97 12.40
C SER A 173 21.96 -7.18 12.50
N THR A 174 21.55 -8.33 11.95
CA THR A 174 22.43 -9.50 11.83
C THR A 174 23.58 -9.25 10.85
N TYR A 175 23.35 -8.40 9.86
CA TYR A 175 24.30 -8.17 8.75
C TYR A 175 24.99 -6.80 8.83
N LEU A 176 24.28 -5.76 9.22
CA LEU A 176 24.76 -4.39 9.25
C LEU A 176 25.05 -3.93 10.69
N LYS A 177 26.08 -3.09 10.84
CA LYS A 177 26.53 -2.56 12.15
C LYS A 177 26.22 -1.09 12.32
N HIS A 178 26.38 -0.29 11.25
CA HIS A 178 26.17 1.14 11.33
C HIS A 178 24.70 1.48 11.60
N PRO A 179 24.38 2.35 12.59
CA PRO A 179 23.01 2.65 13.00
C PRO A 179 22.15 3.20 11.84
N ASN A 180 22.66 4.15 11.07
CA ASN A 180 21.95 4.78 9.96
C ASN A 180 21.64 3.75 8.85
N LEU A 181 22.58 2.85 8.53
CA LEU A 181 22.33 1.77 7.56
C LEU A 181 21.27 0.79 8.06
N ARG A 182 21.26 0.47 9.37
CA ARG A 182 20.18 -0.35 9.95
C ARG A 182 18.82 0.32 9.81
N GLN A 183 18.72 1.64 10.02
CA GLN A 183 17.50 2.38 9.83
C GLN A 183 17.07 2.34 8.35
N ALA A 184 17.96 2.72 7.43
CA ALA A 184 17.67 2.76 5.99
C ALA A 184 17.20 1.40 5.44
N PHE A 185 17.89 0.31 5.81
CA PHE A 185 17.56 -1.03 5.32
C PHE A 185 16.48 -1.75 6.12
N SER A 186 15.95 -1.16 7.19
CA SER A 186 14.81 -1.73 7.92
C SER A 186 13.48 -0.97 7.74
N ILE A 187 13.44 0.10 6.95
CA ILE A 187 12.28 0.97 6.83
C ILE A 187 11.13 0.35 6.00
N GLN A 188 11.41 -0.60 5.11
CA GLN A 188 10.45 -1.16 4.16
C GLN A 188 9.10 -1.59 4.76
N PRO A 189 9.02 -2.15 5.97
CA PRO A 189 7.74 -2.41 6.62
C PRO A 189 6.84 -1.20 6.76
N LEU A 190 7.37 0.00 6.97
CA LEU A 190 6.56 1.23 7.06
C LEU A 190 5.82 1.53 5.77
N LEU A 191 6.39 1.16 4.61
CA LEU A 191 5.74 1.31 3.30
C LEU A 191 4.50 0.42 3.12
N VAL A 192 4.31 -0.55 4.03
CA VAL A 192 3.18 -1.50 4.02
C VAL A 192 2.46 -1.59 5.37
N GLY A 193 2.66 -0.58 6.22
CA GLY A 193 1.92 -0.42 7.47
C GLY A 193 2.46 -1.18 8.68
N GLY A 194 3.73 -1.58 8.64
CA GLY A 194 4.37 -2.36 9.69
C GLY A 194 5.45 -1.62 10.48
N ASN A 195 5.54 -1.89 11.77
CA ASN A 195 6.68 -1.48 12.59
C ASN A 195 7.87 -2.42 12.32
N PRO A 196 9.03 -1.93 11.86
CA PRO A 196 10.23 -2.74 11.59
C PRO A 196 10.68 -3.65 12.74
N PHE A 197 10.40 -3.24 13.98
CA PHE A 197 10.78 -4.00 15.18
C PHE A 197 9.85 -5.18 15.46
N ASN A 198 8.65 -5.22 14.87
CA ASN A 198 7.62 -6.25 15.10
C ASN A 198 7.19 -6.97 13.82
N THR A 199 7.45 -6.38 12.65
CA THR A 199 7.12 -6.99 11.34
C THR A 199 8.04 -8.16 11.04
N THR A 200 7.46 -9.28 10.60
CA THR A 200 8.24 -10.48 10.22
C THR A 200 9.28 -10.20 9.16
N SER A 201 10.47 -10.80 9.30
CA SER A 201 11.58 -10.66 8.35
C SER A 201 11.28 -11.18 6.94
N ILE A 202 10.14 -11.83 6.72
CA ILE A 202 9.66 -12.16 5.38
C ILE A 202 9.55 -10.90 4.51
N TYR A 203 9.23 -9.75 5.10
CA TYR A 203 9.18 -8.46 4.38
C TYR A 203 10.55 -7.92 3.92
N ALA A 204 11.66 -8.54 4.34
CA ALA A 204 12.98 -8.28 3.74
C ALA A 204 13.04 -8.70 2.26
N LEU A 205 12.07 -9.49 1.78
CA LEU A 205 11.90 -9.79 0.35
C LEU A 205 11.83 -8.52 -0.52
N ILE A 206 11.39 -7.38 0.04
CA ILE A 206 11.27 -6.11 -0.68
C ILE A 206 12.63 -5.66 -1.23
N HIS A 207 13.73 -5.89 -0.52
CA HIS A 207 15.07 -5.58 -1.03
C HIS A 207 15.41 -6.33 -2.32
N ALA A 208 15.09 -7.63 -2.38
CA ALA A 208 15.30 -8.43 -3.57
C ALA A 208 14.32 -8.05 -4.69
N LEU A 209 13.10 -7.68 -4.35
CA LEU A 209 12.09 -7.21 -5.28
C LEU A 209 12.53 -5.90 -5.96
N GLU A 210 12.99 -4.92 -5.19
CA GLU A 210 13.52 -3.64 -5.70
C GLU A 210 14.76 -3.86 -6.56
N LYS A 211 15.68 -4.73 -6.14
CA LYS A 211 16.88 -5.05 -6.94
C LYS A 211 16.56 -5.77 -8.25
N LYS A 212 15.51 -6.60 -8.26
CA LYS A 212 15.12 -7.36 -9.45
C LYS A 212 14.41 -6.53 -10.50
N TRP A 213 13.49 -5.66 -10.08
CA TRP A 213 12.63 -4.92 -11.00
C TRP A 213 12.83 -3.41 -10.96
N GLY A 214 13.49 -2.86 -9.95
CA GLY A 214 13.66 -1.43 -9.78
C GLY A 214 12.49 -0.76 -9.07
N VAL A 215 12.59 0.56 -8.97
CA VAL A 215 11.53 1.47 -8.51
C VAL A 215 11.23 2.45 -9.62
N PHE A 216 9.95 2.61 -9.94
CA PHE A 216 9.47 3.39 -11.07
C PHE A 216 8.49 4.47 -10.63
N PHE A 217 8.39 5.49 -11.45
CA PHE A 217 7.32 6.46 -11.47
C PHE A 217 6.54 6.32 -12.79
N ALA A 218 5.23 6.26 -12.73
CA ALA A 218 4.41 6.37 -13.93
C ALA A 218 4.32 7.84 -14.35
N LYS A 219 4.63 8.18 -15.59
CA LYS A 219 4.43 9.55 -16.09
C LYS A 219 2.97 9.94 -15.92
N GLY A 220 2.70 11.09 -15.30
CA GLY A 220 1.35 11.48 -14.87
C GLY A 220 0.93 10.93 -13.50
N GLY A 221 1.80 10.19 -12.80
CA GLY A 221 1.59 9.67 -11.46
C GLY A 221 0.74 8.41 -11.36
N THR A 222 0.35 8.06 -10.14
CA THR A 222 -0.57 6.93 -9.92
C THR A 222 -1.98 7.20 -10.46
N GLY A 223 -2.36 8.47 -10.56
CA GLY A 223 -3.61 8.88 -11.21
C GLY A 223 -3.68 8.46 -12.67
N GLU A 224 -2.56 8.52 -13.40
CA GLU A 224 -2.48 8.06 -14.79
C GLU A 224 -2.69 6.54 -14.87
N ILE A 225 -2.04 5.76 -14.00
CA ILE A 225 -2.27 4.31 -13.94
C ILE A 225 -3.77 4.01 -13.75
N VAL A 226 -4.41 4.71 -12.83
CA VAL A 226 -5.84 4.56 -12.54
C VAL A 226 -6.70 4.94 -13.75
N SER A 227 -6.36 6.03 -14.44
CA SER A 227 -7.07 6.50 -15.65
C SER A 227 -7.00 5.48 -16.79
N GLN A 228 -5.82 4.94 -17.05
CA GLN A 228 -5.63 3.94 -18.13
C GLN A 228 -6.32 2.61 -17.80
N LEU A 229 -6.28 2.16 -16.54
CA LEU A 229 -7.03 0.98 -16.11
C LEU A 229 -8.55 1.20 -16.18
N LYS A 230 -9.04 2.43 -15.91
CA LYS A 230 -10.45 2.78 -16.11
C LYS A 230 -10.84 2.64 -17.58
N MET A 231 -10.06 3.24 -18.46
CA MET A 231 -10.31 3.17 -19.91
C MET A 231 -10.35 1.72 -20.37
N LEU A 232 -9.41 0.88 -19.94
CA LEU A 232 -9.39 -0.55 -20.24
C LEU A 232 -10.66 -1.24 -19.74
N MET A 233 -11.10 -0.99 -18.50
CA MET A 233 -12.33 -1.56 -17.95
C MET A 233 -13.56 -1.19 -18.79
N GLU A 234 -13.70 0.09 -19.18
CA GLU A 234 -14.80 0.59 -19.99
C GLU A 234 -14.81 -0.05 -21.39
N GLN A 235 -13.64 -0.12 -22.05
CA GLN A 235 -13.48 -0.78 -23.35
C GLN A 235 -13.85 -2.27 -23.32
N LYS A 236 -13.56 -2.95 -22.22
CA LYS A 236 -13.89 -4.38 -22.06
C LYS A 236 -15.31 -4.59 -21.50
N GLY A 237 -16.13 -3.54 -21.36
CA GLY A 237 -17.54 -3.62 -21.00
C GLY A 237 -17.79 -3.95 -19.52
N ILE A 238 -16.95 -3.45 -18.61
CA ILE A 238 -17.20 -3.47 -17.17
C ILE A 238 -18.06 -2.26 -16.81
N ASN A 239 -19.18 -2.49 -16.12
CA ASN A 239 -20.04 -1.42 -15.66
C ASN A 239 -19.48 -0.77 -14.42
N ILE A 240 -19.31 0.55 -14.44
CA ILE A 240 -18.69 1.31 -13.37
C ILE A 240 -19.74 2.22 -12.71
N PHE A 241 -20.01 2.02 -11.41
CA PHE A 241 -20.95 2.80 -10.60
C PHE A 241 -20.19 3.65 -9.58
N LEU A 242 -20.12 4.98 -9.83
CA LEU A 242 -19.60 5.98 -8.88
C LEU A 242 -20.70 6.42 -7.93
N ASN A 243 -20.33 7.05 -6.79
CA ASN A 243 -21.28 7.50 -5.76
C ASN A 243 -22.30 6.41 -5.42
N SER A 244 -21.81 5.17 -5.34
CA SER A 244 -22.58 3.96 -5.09
C SER A 244 -22.03 3.23 -3.87
N GLU A 245 -22.14 3.87 -2.71
CA GLU A 245 -21.75 3.27 -1.43
C GLU A 245 -22.62 2.05 -1.15
N ILE A 246 -22.00 0.94 -0.79
CA ILE A 246 -22.71 -0.28 -0.41
C ILE A 246 -22.92 -0.28 1.09
N ASN A 247 -24.21 -0.37 1.49
CA ASN A 247 -24.60 -0.40 2.89
C ASN A 247 -24.91 -1.80 3.39
N LYS A 248 -25.16 -2.75 2.45
CA LYS A 248 -25.60 -4.08 2.85
C LYS A 248 -25.20 -5.14 1.83
N ILE A 249 -24.68 -6.25 2.32
CA ILE A 249 -24.51 -7.51 1.60
C ILE A 249 -25.63 -8.42 2.05
N VAL A 250 -26.56 -8.73 1.13
CA VAL A 250 -27.72 -9.59 1.40
C VAL A 250 -27.32 -11.04 1.26
N THR A 251 -27.62 -11.84 2.29
CA THR A 251 -27.20 -13.23 2.34
C THR A 251 -28.37 -14.16 2.67
N SER A 252 -28.38 -15.33 2.06
CA SER A 252 -29.26 -16.42 2.42
C SER A 252 -28.46 -17.72 2.59
N GLN A 253 -28.76 -18.50 3.64
CA GLN A 253 -28.04 -19.72 3.99
C GLN A 253 -26.51 -19.47 4.05
N GLN A 254 -25.73 -20.00 3.11
CA GLN A 254 -24.27 -19.87 3.00
C GLN A 254 -23.86 -19.20 1.67
N LYS A 255 -24.71 -18.30 1.16
CA LYS A 255 -24.47 -17.57 -0.09
C LYS A 255 -24.81 -16.09 0.05
N VAL A 256 -24.12 -15.30 -0.74
CA VAL A 256 -24.49 -13.91 -1.03
C VAL A 256 -25.51 -13.91 -2.17
N ASP A 257 -26.62 -13.26 -2.00
CA ASP A 257 -27.67 -13.09 -3.01
C ASP A 257 -27.47 -11.81 -3.82
N GLY A 258 -26.91 -10.78 -3.19
CA GLY A 258 -26.67 -9.48 -3.81
C GLY A 258 -26.22 -8.41 -2.81
N ILE A 259 -26.24 -7.17 -3.26
CA ILE A 259 -25.89 -6.00 -2.46
C ILE A 259 -27.01 -4.96 -2.50
N VAL A 260 -27.05 -4.09 -1.49
CA VAL A 260 -27.91 -2.89 -1.46
C VAL A 260 -27.01 -1.68 -1.28
N ASN A 261 -27.16 -0.69 -2.18
CA ASN A 261 -26.44 0.57 -2.07
C ASN A 261 -27.15 1.57 -1.13
N SER A 262 -26.52 2.71 -0.85
CA SER A 262 -27.04 3.77 0.01
C SER A 262 -28.35 4.39 -0.48
N LYS A 263 -28.69 4.22 -1.78
CA LYS A 263 -29.94 4.67 -2.39
C LYS A 263 -31.06 3.64 -2.28
N GLY A 264 -30.82 2.48 -1.64
CA GLY A 264 -31.78 1.40 -1.46
C GLY A 264 -31.92 0.46 -2.67
N ASN A 265 -31.12 0.63 -3.73
CA ASN A 265 -31.19 -0.23 -4.91
C ASN A 265 -30.53 -1.59 -4.62
N PHE A 266 -31.24 -2.67 -4.94
CA PHE A 266 -30.73 -4.04 -4.86
C PHE A 266 -30.13 -4.47 -6.18
N TYR A 267 -28.92 -5.08 -6.11
CA TYR A 267 -28.20 -5.65 -7.25
C TYR A 267 -27.91 -7.13 -6.96
N LYS A 268 -28.51 -8.03 -7.74
CA LYS A 268 -28.29 -9.47 -7.66
C LYS A 268 -26.90 -9.84 -8.17
N THR A 269 -26.27 -10.86 -7.57
CA THR A 269 -24.94 -11.35 -8.02
C THR A 269 -24.81 -12.86 -7.84
N ASP A 270 -24.02 -13.50 -8.71
CA ASP A 270 -23.61 -14.91 -8.55
C ASP A 270 -22.36 -15.03 -7.67
N TYR A 271 -21.45 -14.07 -7.76
CA TYR A 271 -20.25 -13.97 -6.92
C TYR A 271 -20.05 -12.51 -6.48
N LEU A 272 -19.63 -12.36 -5.24
CA LEU A 272 -19.27 -11.05 -4.69
C LEU A 272 -17.77 -11.00 -4.37
N ILE A 273 -17.10 -9.98 -4.87
CA ILE A 273 -15.71 -9.67 -4.52
C ILE A 273 -15.69 -8.34 -3.78
N THR A 274 -15.09 -8.30 -2.61
CA THR A 274 -14.94 -7.04 -1.86
C THR A 274 -13.49 -6.62 -1.74
N ASN A 275 -13.20 -5.37 -2.12
CA ASN A 275 -11.94 -4.67 -1.88
C ASN A 275 -12.05 -3.67 -0.72
N ALA A 276 -13.22 -3.56 -0.09
CA ALA A 276 -13.36 -2.90 1.19
C ALA A 276 -12.59 -3.68 2.27
N ASP A 277 -12.19 -2.99 3.35
CA ASP A 277 -11.48 -3.65 4.44
C ASP A 277 -12.31 -4.85 4.96
N PRO A 278 -11.70 -6.05 5.11
CA PRO A 278 -12.45 -7.25 5.53
C PRO A 278 -13.10 -7.11 6.90
N ILE A 279 -12.45 -6.42 7.85
CA ILE A 279 -13.02 -6.18 9.18
C ILE A 279 -14.22 -5.24 9.07
N TYR A 280 -14.15 -4.21 8.25
CA TYR A 280 -15.28 -3.35 7.96
C TYR A 280 -16.41 -4.12 7.27
N THR A 281 -16.11 -4.92 6.26
CA THR A 281 -17.09 -5.76 5.55
C THR A 281 -17.81 -6.68 6.52
N ASN A 282 -17.07 -7.39 7.37
CA ASN A 282 -17.62 -8.34 8.34
C ASN A 282 -18.51 -7.69 9.40
N ASN A 283 -18.14 -6.50 9.86
CA ASN A 283 -18.83 -5.83 10.98
C ASN A 283 -20.01 -4.95 10.53
N HIS A 284 -19.95 -4.42 9.31
CA HIS A 284 -20.88 -3.37 8.87
C HIS A 284 -21.70 -3.75 7.64
N LEU A 285 -21.18 -4.56 6.71
CA LEU A 285 -21.87 -4.82 5.45
C LEU A 285 -22.71 -6.09 5.45
N ILE A 286 -22.27 -7.17 6.12
CA ILE A 286 -23.00 -8.45 6.15
C ILE A 286 -24.29 -8.29 6.97
N ASP A 287 -25.45 -8.49 6.34
CA ASP A 287 -26.78 -8.15 6.87
C ASP A 287 -27.18 -8.93 8.13
N ASN A 288 -26.90 -10.22 8.17
CA ASN A 288 -27.24 -11.08 9.29
C ASN A 288 -26.14 -11.16 10.38
N LYS A 289 -25.03 -10.43 10.20
CA LYS A 289 -23.86 -10.41 11.10
C LYS A 289 -23.27 -11.79 11.41
N LYS A 290 -23.55 -12.81 10.58
CA LYS A 290 -22.94 -14.13 10.70
C LYS A 290 -21.61 -14.11 9.96
N ILE A 291 -20.53 -14.33 10.68
CA ILE A 291 -19.17 -14.43 10.16
C ILE A 291 -18.50 -15.69 10.69
N SER A 292 -17.50 -16.18 9.97
CA SER A 292 -16.74 -17.38 10.34
C SER A 292 -16.04 -17.21 11.70
N LEU A 293 -15.70 -18.33 12.34
CA LEU A 293 -14.92 -18.31 13.60
C LEU A 293 -13.55 -17.66 13.40
N HIS A 294 -12.92 -17.91 12.23
CA HIS A 294 -11.66 -17.30 11.84
C HIS A 294 -11.79 -15.76 11.75
N ASN A 295 -12.79 -15.26 11.04
CA ASN A 295 -13.04 -13.83 10.95
C ASN A 295 -13.42 -13.20 12.30
N LYS A 296 -14.17 -13.90 13.17
CA LYS A 296 -14.43 -13.43 14.55
C LYS A 296 -13.13 -13.28 15.36
N PHE A 297 -12.23 -14.25 15.23
CA PHE A 297 -10.93 -14.18 15.89
C PHE A 297 -10.11 -13.01 15.39
N ILE A 298 -10.00 -12.81 14.06
CA ILE A 298 -9.28 -11.66 13.47
C ILE A 298 -9.91 -10.35 13.93
N ASN A 299 -11.22 -10.17 13.80
CA ASN A 299 -11.89 -8.93 14.19
C ASN A 299 -11.61 -8.53 15.65
N LYS A 300 -11.46 -9.53 16.53
CA LYS A 300 -11.19 -9.32 17.97
C LYS A 300 -9.71 -9.03 18.26
N THR A 301 -8.79 -9.66 17.55
CA THR A 301 -7.37 -9.70 17.95
C THR A 301 -6.43 -8.91 17.02
N ALA A 302 -6.92 -8.47 15.87
CA ALA A 302 -6.10 -7.80 14.88
C ALA A 302 -5.49 -6.49 15.43
N LYS A 303 -4.18 -6.36 15.23
CA LYS A 303 -3.47 -5.10 15.39
C LYS A 303 -3.48 -4.38 14.05
N HIS A 304 -3.98 -3.15 14.04
CA HIS A 304 -4.05 -2.31 12.86
C HIS A 304 -2.71 -1.61 12.61
N SER A 305 -2.48 -1.21 11.36
CA SER A 305 -1.33 -0.38 11.00
C SER A 305 -1.46 1.02 11.63
N MET A 306 -0.38 1.78 11.57
CA MET A 306 -0.40 3.19 11.92
C MET A 306 -1.43 3.96 11.08
N GLY A 307 -1.85 5.12 11.55
CA GLY A 307 -2.46 6.18 10.78
C GLY A 307 -1.43 6.94 9.96
N LEU A 308 -1.91 7.76 9.05
CA LEU A 308 -1.06 8.62 8.23
C LEU A 308 -1.56 10.06 8.33
N PHE A 309 -0.63 10.98 8.58
CA PHE A 309 -0.83 12.39 8.34
C PHE A 309 -0.13 12.75 7.04
N VAL A 310 -0.85 13.31 6.08
CA VAL A 310 -0.29 13.66 4.77
C VAL A 310 -0.52 15.14 4.53
N LEU A 311 0.56 15.92 4.43
CA LEU A 311 0.53 17.32 4.04
C LEU A 311 0.88 17.42 2.56
N PHE A 312 -0.05 17.84 1.75
CA PHE A 312 0.14 18.16 0.34
C PHE A 312 0.43 19.65 0.20
N PHE A 313 1.43 20.01 -0.59
CA PHE A 313 1.77 21.43 -0.78
C PHE A 313 2.46 21.71 -2.10
N GLY A 314 2.20 22.91 -2.62
CA GLY A 314 2.87 23.53 -3.76
C GLY A 314 3.79 24.66 -3.32
N THR A 315 4.94 24.83 -4.00
CA THR A 315 5.87 25.93 -3.75
C THR A 315 6.07 26.75 -5.01
N LYS A 316 6.21 28.07 -4.85
CA LYS A 316 6.48 29.03 -5.95
C LYS A 316 7.94 29.05 -6.41
N VAL A 317 8.79 28.15 -5.88
CA VAL A 317 10.19 27.93 -6.26
C VAL A 317 10.47 26.44 -6.35
N LYS A 318 11.52 26.06 -7.09
CA LYS A 318 11.97 24.69 -7.20
C LYS A 318 13.04 24.35 -6.18
N TYR A 319 12.93 23.19 -5.54
CA TYR A 319 13.94 22.60 -4.65
C TYR A 319 14.66 21.44 -5.37
N GLU A 320 15.45 21.78 -6.41
CA GLU A 320 16.05 20.79 -7.35
C GLU A 320 16.93 19.73 -6.66
N HIS A 321 17.48 20.04 -5.49
CA HIS A 321 18.32 19.13 -4.71
C HIS A 321 17.52 18.05 -3.96
N ILE A 322 16.18 18.16 -3.88
CA ILE A 322 15.31 17.15 -3.29
C ILE A 322 15.07 16.04 -4.32
N ALA A 323 15.39 14.79 -3.95
CA ALA A 323 15.15 13.64 -4.80
C ALA A 323 13.66 13.33 -4.92
N HIS A 324 13.26 12.54 -5.93
CA HIS A 324 11.87 12.12 -6.15
C HIS A 324 11.25 11.52 -4.89
N HIS A 325 11.96 10.61 -4.23
CA HIS A 325 11.62 10.07 -2.92
C HIS A 325 12.72 10.42 -1.93
N THR A 326 12.40 11.21 -0.92
CA THR A 326 13.32 11.56 0.16
C THR A 326 12.72 11.13 1.49
N ILE A 327 13.49 10.40 2.30
CA ILE A 327 13.09 9.94 3.62
C ILE A 327 13.96 10.63 4.64
N TRP A 328 13.37 11.53 5.41
CA TRP A 328 14.04 12.15 6.55
C TRP A 328 13.79 11.34 7.81
N MET A 329 14.88 10.86 8.42
CA MET A 329 14.87 10.08 9.64
C MET A 329 15.02 10.99 10.84
N GLY A 330 14.01 11.04 11.68
CA GLY A 330 14.02 11.76 12.95
C GLY A 330 15.02 11.16 13.96
N PRO A 331 15.25 11.85 15.09
CA PRO A 331 16.27 11.47 16.05
C PRO A 331 15.98 10.15 16.80
N ARG A 332 14.69 9.83 17.03
CA ARG A 332 14.26 8.67 17.82
C ARG A 332 13.58 7.62 16.93
N TYR A 333 14.33 6.67 16.39
CA TYR A 333 13.75 5.69 15.46
C TYR A 333 12.85 4.66 16.16
N LYS A 334 13.38 3.98 17.18
CA LYS A 334 12.66 2.90 17.87
C LYS A 334 11.57 3.43 18.78
N GLU A 335 11.90 4.45 19.56
CA GLU A 335 11.01 5.07 20.54
C GLU A 335 9.83 5.74 19.83
N LEU A 336 10.07 6.46 18.73
CA LEU A 336 9.02 7.06 17.91
C LEU A 336 8.04 5.99 17.38
N LEU A 337 8.56 4.87 16.88
CA LEU A 337 7.69 3.79 16.40
C LEU A 337 6.93 3.10 17.54
N SER A 338 7.50 3.03 18.75
CA SER A 338 6.76 2.57 19.91
C SER A 338 5.65 3.55 20.32
N ASP A 339 5.91 4.86 20.29
CA ASP A 339 4.89 5.87 20.54
C ASP A 339 3.71 5.70 19.58
N ILE A 340 3.98 5.51 18.28
CA ILE A 340 2.95 5.39 17.23
C ILE A 340 2.16 4.08 17.33
N PHE A 341 2.86 2.93 17.40
CA PHE A 341 2.24 1.61 17.23
C PHE A 341 1.77 0.96 18.51
N ASP A 342 2.45 1.23 19.65
CA ASP A 342 2.21 0.54 20.91
C ASP A 342 1.48 1.45 21.91
N LEU A 343 1.94 2.70 22.06
CA LEU A 343 1.38 3.67 23.00
C LEU A 343 0.25 4.51 22.39
N HIS A 344 0.12 4.52 21.08
CA HIS A 344 -0.84 5.34 20.32
C HIS A 344 -0.77 6.83 20.70
N LYS A 345 0.44 7.34 20.91
CA LYS A 345 0.70 8.72 21.31
C LYS A 345 1.28 9.51 20.13
N LEU A 346 0.75 10.72 19.89
CA LEU A 346 1.37 11.67 18.98
C LEU A 346 2.66 12.19 19.63
N ALA A 347 3.78 11.95 19.01
CA ALA A 347 5.09 12.40 19.50
C ALA A 347 5.41 13.81 19.01
N ASP A 348 6.28 14.51 19.76
CA ASP A 348 6.76 15.84 19.39
C ASP A 348 7.77 15.82 18.22
N ASP A 349 8.40 14.67 18.00
CA ASP A 349 9.30 14.39 16.86
C ASP A 349 8.69 13.39 15.90
N PHE A 350 9.18 13.36 14.68
CA PHE A 350 8.66 12.50 13.62
C PHE A 350 9.73 12.20 12.57
N SER A 351 9.44 11.26 11.68
CA SER A 351 10.15 11.03 10.43
C SER A 351 9.21 11.38 9.26
N ILE A 352 9.76 11.82 8.14
CA ILE A 352 8.98 12.28 6.98
C ILE A 352 9.38 11.46 5.75
N TYR A 353 8.38 10.95 5.04
CA TYR A 353 8.55 10.57 3.65
C TYR A 353 8.07 11.74 2.78
N LEU A 354 9.00 12.36 2.04
CA LEU A 354 8.76 13.48 1.14
C LEU A 354 8.78 12.98 -0.31
N HIS A 355 7.69 13.17 -1.02
CA HIS A 355 7.54 12.86 -2.44
C HIS A 355 7.55 14.15 -3.24
N ARG A 356 8.40 14.21 -4.28
CA ARG A 356 8.54 15.31 -5.21
C ARG A 356 8.35 14.80 -6.64
N PRO A 357 7.11 14.67 -7.16
CA PRO A 357 6.87 14.19 -8.51
C PRO A 357 7.48 15.08 -9.59
N THR A 358 7.57 16.39 -9.35
CA THR A 358 8.19 17.38 -10.24
C THR A 358 9.68 17.14 -10.51
N ALA A 359 10.36 16.31 -9.71
CA ALA A 359 11.72 15.84 -10.01
C ALA A 359 11.78 14.98 -11.28
N THR A 360 10.66 14.37 -11.69
CA THR A 360 10.58 13.46 -12.84
C THR A 360 9.57 13.94 -13.89
N ASP A 361 8.43 14.52 -13.47
CA ASP A 361 7.40 15.05 -14.36
C ASP A 361 6.99 16.48 -13.95
N THR A 362 7.47 17.45 -14.71
CA THR A 362 7.24 18.87 -14.43
C THR A 362 5.77 19.28 -14.55
N ASN A 363 4.90 18.46 -15.13
CA ASN A 363 3.47 18.76 -15.27
C ASN A 363 2.70 18.70 -13.93
N PHE A 364 3.34 18.25 -12.86
CA PHE A 364 2.71 18.20 -11.52
C PHE A 364 2.59 19.58 -10.85
N ALA A 365 3.18 20.62 -11.41
CA ALA A 365 3.10 21.99 -10.88
C ALA A 365 3.10 23.03 -12.01
N PRO A 366 2.64 24.26 -11.76
CA PRO A 366 2.83 25.38 -12.66
C PRO A 366 4.31 25.64 -12.95
N MET A 367 4.60 26.26 -14.09
CA MET A 367 5.98 26.58 -14.49
C MET A 367 6.73 27.36 -13.42
N GLY A 368 7.92 26.88 -13.04
CA GLY A 368 8.75 27.48 -11.99
C GLY A 368 8.41 27.02 -10.57
N CYS A 369 7.35 26.25 -10.39
CA CYS A 369 6.88 25.70 -9.11
C CYS A 369 7.31 24.25 -8.90
N ASP A 370 7.18 23.77 -7.67
CA ASP A 370 7.31 22.36 -7.29
C ASP A 370 6.05 21.86 -6.58
N SER A 371 5.71 20.58 -6.76
CA SER A 371 4.67 19.88 -6.03
C SER A 371 5.27 18.85 -5.09
N PHE A 372 4.70 18.75 -3.88
CA PHE A 372 5.16 17.83 -2.84
C PHE A 372 3.99 17.20 -2.10
N TYR A 373 4.22 16.04 -1.52
CA TYR A 373 3.56 15.66 -0.28
C TYR A 373 4.57 15.19 0.76
N ALA A 374 4.30 15.55 2.03
CA ALA A 374 5.00 15.04 3.19
C ALA A 374 4.08 14.06 3.92
N LEU A 375 4.46 12.79 3.98
CA LEU A 375 3.73 11.75 4.71
C LEU A 375 4.46 11.45 6.01
N ILE A 376 3.70 11.53 7.11
CA ILE A 376 4.18 11.28 8.45
C ILE A 376 3.37 10.11 9.05
N PRO A 377 4.03 9.01 9.46
CA PRO A 377 3.39 7.99 10.26
C PRO A 377 2.95 8.56 11.61
N VAL A 378 1.68 8.37 11.95
CA VAL A 378 1.08 8.85 13.20
C VAL A 378 0.27 7.72 13.85
N PRO A 379 -0.12 7.82 15.13
CA PRO A 379 -1.08 6.89 15.72
C PRO A 379 -2.37 6.80 14.90
N ASN A 380 -2.94 5.62 14.80
CA ASN A 380 -4.29 5.49 14.30
C ASN A 380 -5.30 6.00 15.34
N LEU A 381 -6.59 6.03 15.01
CA LEU A 381 -7.64 6.63 15.86
C LEU A 381 -7.82 5.98 17.24
N LYS A 382 -7.09 4.91 17.56
CA LYS A 382 -7.00 4.40 18.94
C LYS A 382 -6.29 5.38 19.88
N GLY A 383 -5.51 6.31 19.35
CA GLY A 383 -4.83 7.36 20.12
C GLY A 383 -5.77 8.48 20.60
N ASN A 384 -7.02 8.53 20.12
CA ASN A 384 -8.00 9.56 20.45
C ASN A 384 -7.46 11.00 20.29
N ILE A 385 -6.66 11.22 19.23
CA ILE A 385 -6.10 12.54 18.88
C ILE A 385 -7.19 13.38 18.24
N ALA A 386 -7.44 14.57 18.79
CA ALA A 386 -8.36 15.54 18.21
C ALA A 386 -7.70 16.26 17.02
N TRP A 387 -7.74 15.65 15.83
CA TRP A 387 -7.01 16.16 14.66
C TRP A 387 -7.46 17.54 14.19
N GLU A 388 -8.68 17.95 14.46
CA GLU A 388 -9.16 19.30 14.17
C GLU A 388 -8.34 20.36 14.94
N ASP A 389 -7.99 20.07 16.18
CA ASP A 389 -7.22 20.97 17.05
C ASP A 389 -5.70 20.82 16.86
N GLU A 390 -5.21 19.59 16.66
CA GLU A 390 -3.78 19.28 16.62
C GLU A 390 -3.14 19.53 15.24
N ALA A 391 -3.88 19.37 14.14
CA ALA A 391 -3.32 19.47 12.80
C ALA A 391 -2.66 20.81 12.48
N PRO A 392 -3.20 21.99 12.88
CA PRO A 392 -2.56 23.27 12.59
C PRO A 392 -1.18 23.43 13.25
N ALA A 393 -1.01 22.96 14.48
CA ALA A 393 0.27 22.98 15.18
C ALA A 393 1.25 21.95 14.58
N PHE A 394 0.75 20.77 14.24
CA PHE A 394 1.54 19.71 13.63
C PHE A 394 2.05 20.10 12.25
N ILE A 395 1.24 20.75 11.40
CA ILE A 395 1.65 21.30 10.10
C ILE A 395 2.80 22.30 10.27
N LYS A 396 2.68 23.23 11.22
CA LYS A 396 3.76 24.21 11.51
C LYS A 396 5.06 23.51 11.90
N SER A 397 4.98 22.44 12.69
CA SER A 397 6.14 21.63 13.09
C SER A 397 6.78 20.93 11.90
N ILE A 398 5.97 20.36 10.98
CA ILE A 398 6.44 19.71 9.74
C ILE A 398 7.15 20.72 8.85
N ILE A 399 6.52 21.86 8.58
CA ILE A 399 7.09 22.93 7.73
C ILE A 399 8.42 23.43 8.34
N LYS A 400 8.46 23.68 9.64
CA LYS A 400 9.67 24.10 10.36
C LYS A 400 10.78 23.06 10.25
N ALA A 401 10.48 21.77 10.42
CA ALA A 401 11.46 20.70 10.29
C ALA A 401 12.03 20.61 8.87
N LEU A 402 11.18 20.68 7.84
CA LEU A 402 11.61 20.70 6.44
C LEU A 402 12.46 21.93 6.14
N GLU A 403 12.05 23.11 6.63
CA GLU A 403 12.77 24.38 6.43
C GLU A 403 14.17 24.35 7.04
N GLN A 404 14.30 23.81 8.24
CA GLN A 404 15.57 23.71 8.95
C GLN A 404 16.53 22.66 8.38
N THR A 405 16.01 21.64 7.70
CA THR A 405 16.82 20.48 7.30
C THR A 405 17.07 20.38 5.80
N MET A 406 16.08 20.71 4.97
CA MET A 406 16.14 20.40 3.54
C MET A 406 15.59 21.48 2.61
N MET A 407 14.67 22.34 3.07
CA MET A 407 13.92 23.24 2.19
C MET A 407 13.98 24.68 2.74
N PRO A 408 15.13 25.37 2.64
CA PRO A 408 15.30 26.71 3.20
C PRO A 408 14.23 27.67 2.69
N LYS A 409 13.70 28.50 3.60
CA LYS A 409 12.62 29.47 3.35
C LYS A 409 11.29 28.83 2.90
N LEU A 410 11.03 27.60 3.30
CA LEU A 410 9.81 26.87 2.89
C LEU A 410 8.54 27.63 3.29
N THR A 411 8.51 28.20 4.49
CA THR A 411 7.37 28.99 5.00
C THR A 411 6.98 30.15 4.06
N GLU A 412 7.97 30.80 3.42
CA GLU A 412 7.74 31.90 2.50
C GLU A 412 7.36 31.45 1.08
N THR A 413 7.69 30.20 0.72
CA THR A 413 7.56 29.70 -0.65
C THR A 413 6.33 28.83 -0.87
N ILE A 414 5.71 28.27 0.17
CA ILE A 414 4.44 27.56 0.05
C ILE A 414 3.37 28.53 -0.47
N CYS A 415 2.65 28.11 -1.51
CA CYS A 415 1.58 28.90 -2.14
C CYS A 415 0.26 28.14 -2.23
N ASP A 416 0.26 26.84 -1.98
CA ASP A 416 -0.92 26.00 -1.90
C ASP A 416 -0.69 24.88 -0.91
N SER A 417 -1.71 24.50 -0.12
CA SER A 417 -1.61 23.33 0.75
C SER A 417 -2.96 22.84 1.26
N PHE A 418 -3.04 21.53 1.49
CA PHE A 418 -4.11 20.86 2.22
C PHE A 418 -3.55 19.61 2.87
N TYR A 419 -4.34 18.93 3.71
CA TYR A 419 -3.88 17.76 4.43
C TYR A 419 -4.94 16.68 4.58
N MET A 420 -4.49 15.47 4.88
CA MET A 420 -5.34 14.35 5.29
C MET A 420 -4.87 13.77 6.63
N THR A 421 -5.81 13.40 7.47
CA THR A 421 -5.60 12.79 8.79
C THR A 421 -6.13 11.35 8.80
N PRO A 422 -5.88 10.57 9.86
CA PRO A 422 -6.51 9.26 10.03
C PRO A 422 -8.05 9.29 9.97
N GLU A 423 -8.69 10.41 10.33
CA GLU A 423 -10.15 10.59 10.19
C GLU A 423 -10.59 10.57 8.74
N ASN A 424 -9.85 11.22 7.84
CA ASN A 424 -10.13 11.18 6.41
C ASN A 424 -9.95 9.76 5.85
N PHE A 425 -8.96 8.99 6.34
CA PHE A 425 -8.80 7.58 5.95
C PHE A 425 -9.98 6.72 6.42
N LEU A 426 -10.52 6.96 7.62
CA LEU A 426 -11.74 6.29 8.08
C LEU A 426 -12.93 6.68 7.21
N GLN A 427 -13.12 7.98 6.98
CA GLN A 427 -14.26 8.53 6.25
C GLN A 427 -14.25 8.11 4.77
N ASP A 428 -13.12 8.23 4.08
CA ASP A 428 -13.05 8.02 2.63
C ASP A 428 -12.93 6.54 2.27
N TYR A 429 -12.21 5.76 3.08
CA TYR A 429 -11.85 4.38 2.74
C TYR A 429 -12.48 3.33 3.65
N ASN A 430 -13.26 3.74 4.64
CA ASN A 430 -13.88 2.84 5.63
C ASN A 430 -12.84 1.91 6.31
N THR A 431 -11.61 2.41 6.54
CA THR A 431 -10.56 1.62 7.19
C THR A 431 -10.73 1.66 8.69
N PRO A 432 -10.75 0.50 9.37
CA PRO A 432 -10.88 0.49 10.82
C PRO A 432 -9.79 1.32 11.50
N PHE A 433 -10.21 2.18 12.42
CA PHE A 433 -9.36 3.13 13.15
C PHE A 433 -8.57 4.11 12.26
N GLY A 434 -9.01 4.38 11.03
CA GLY A 434 -8.29 5.27 10.12
C GLY A 434 -6.89 4.78 9.75
N SER A 435 -6.68 3.45 9.82
CA SER A 435 -5.38 2.85 9.51
C SER A 435 -4.99 3.03 8.04
N GLY A 436 -3.74 3.39 7.77
CA GLY A 436 -3.25 3.63 6.41
C GLY A 436 -3.24 2.37 5.54
N PHE A 437 -3.01 1.17 6.14
CA PHE A 437 -2.71 -0.08 5.42
C PHE A 437 -3.52 -1.30 5.90
N SER A 438 -4.68 -1.10 6.57
CA SER A 438 -5.45 -2.18 7.19
C SER A 438 -4.72 -2.80 8.39
N ILE A 439 -4.68 -4.13 8.54
CA ILE A 439 -3.98 -4.79 9.65
C ILE A 439 -2.46 -4.85 9.44
N ALA A 440 -1.71 -4.70 10.53
CA ALA A 440 -0.24 -4.70 10.51
C ALA A 440 0.33 -6.05 10.03
N PRO A 441 1.48 -6.04 9.32
CA PRO A 441 2.09 -7.24 8.74
C PRO A 441 2.91 -8.03 9.78
N LEU A 442 2.29 -8.41 10.87
CA LEU A 442 2.89 -9.26 11.91
C LEU A 442 2.91 -10.72 11.47
N PHE A 443 3.82 -11.52 12.01
CA PHE A 443 3.90 -12.94 11.72
C PHE A 443 2.54 -13.65 11.91
N ARG A 444 1.88 -13.40 13.05
CA ARG A 444 0.57 -13.97 13.38
C ARG A 444 -0.62 -13.25 12.73
N GLN A 445 -0.37 -12.39 11.74
CA GLN A 445 -1.36 -11.68 10.92
C GLN A 445 -1.00 -11.75 9.43
N SER A 446 -0.18 -12.74 9.03
CA SER A 446 0.26 -12.96 7.66
C SER A 446 -0.17 -14.34 7.17
N ALA A 447 -0.25 -14.53 5.86
CA ALA A 447 -0.65 -15.79 5.22
C ALA A 447 -1.99 -16.32 5.77
N TRP A 448 -2.04 -17.54 6.29
CA TRP A 448 -3.26 -18.17 6.83
C TRP A 448 -3.87 -17.40 8.01
N PHE A 449 -3.07 -16.69 8.79
CA PHE A 449 -3.56 -15.91 9.95
C PHE A 449 -4.22 -14.58 9.55
N ARG A 450 -4.25 -14.24 8.27
CA ARG A 450 -4.94 -13.06 7.73
C ARG A 450 -6.34 -13.46 7.24
N THR A 451 -7.25 -12.52 7.01
CA THR A 451 -8.53 -12.82 6.37
C THR A 451 -8.28 -13.54 5.04
N HIS A 452 -8.94 -14.68 4.85
CA HIS A 452 -8.79 -15.49 3.66
C HIS A 452 -9.38 -14.80 2.43
N ASN A 453 -8.78 -15.01 1.25
CA ASN A 453 -9.30 -14.46 0.00
C ASN A 453 -10.65 -15.05 -0.43
N LYS A 454 -11.00 -16.25 0.05
CA LYS A 454 -12.33 -16.83 -0.04
C LYS A 454 -12.92 -16.89 1.37
N ASP A 455 -14.16 -16.42 1.52
CA ASP A 455 -14.83 -16.47 2.81
C ASP A 455 -15.05 -17.92 3.28
N ASP A 456 -14.88 -18.15 4.58
CA ASP A 456 -15.00 -19.51 5.16
C ASP A 456 -16.46 -19.94 5.37
N LEU A 457 -17.42 -19.00 5.37
CA LEU A 457 -18.84 -19.24 5.57
C LEU A 457 -19.64 -19.13 4.27
N TYR A 458 -19.40 -18.05 3.49
CA TYR A 458 -20.13 -17.78 2.26
C TYR A 458 -19.36 -18.27 1.03
N GLN A 459 -19.93 -19.24 0.31
CA GLN A 459 -19.27 -19.96 -0.78
C GLN A 459 -18.87 -19.06 -1.96
N ASN A 460 -19.59 -17.95 -2.17
CA ASN A 460 -19.45 -17.02 -3.29
C ASN A 460 -19.00 -15.62 -2.88
N LEU A 461 -18.45 -15.47 -1.66
CA LEU A 461 -17.84 -14.21 -1.18
C LEU A 461 -16.32 -14.31 -1.21
N PHE A 462 -15.68 -13.30 -1.79
CA PHE A 462 -14.22 -13.22 -1.92
C PHE A 462 -13.70 -11.85 -1.49
N TYR A 463 -12.45 -11.82 -1.01
CA TYR A 463 -11.76 -10.62 -0.54
C TYR A 463 -10.48 -10.38 -1.34
N VAL A 464 -10.26 -9.10 -1.71
CA VAL A 464 -9.02 -8.62 -2.32
C VAL A 464 -8.52 -7.36 -1.60
N GLY A 465 -7.30 -6.94 -1.86
CA GLY A 465 -6.74 -5.71 -1.33
C GLY A 465 -5.89 -5.90 -0.07
N ALA A 466 -5.63 -4.80 0.64
CA ALA A 466 -4.64 -4.73 1.71
C ALA A 466 -4.97 -5.59 2.95
N GLY A 467 -6.25 -5.82 3.23
CA GLY A 467 -6.70 -6.53 4.44
C GLY A 467 -6.64 -8.07 4.35
N THR A 468 -6.43 -8.64 3.16
CA THR A 468 -6.35 -10.08 2.91
C THR A 468 -4.94 -10.51 2.44
N HIS A 469 -4.73 -11.82 2.24
CA HIS A 469 -3.46 -12.31 1.68
C HIS A 469 -3.26 -11.83 0.23
N PRO A 470 -2.01 -11.45 -0.17
CA PRO A 470 -0.77 -11.45 0.61
C PRO A 470 -0.57 -10.25 1.53
N GLY A 471 -1.31 -9.15 1.35
CA GLY A 471 -1.25 -8.00 2.24
C GLY A 471 -1.17 -6.66 1.52
N ALA A 472 -0.75 -5.62 2.24
CA ALA A 472 -0.64 -4.25 1.75
C ALA A 472 0.54 -4.05 0.79
N GLY A 473 0.54 -2.90 0.11
CA GLY A 473 1.47 -2.53 -0.97
C GLY A 473 0.92 -2.87 -2.34
N VAL A 474 1.34 -2.12 -3.38
CA VAL A 474 0.84 -2.31 -4.76
C VAL A 474 1.01 -3.76 -5.22
N PRO A 475 2.20 -4.40 -5.08
CA PRO A 475 2.35 -5.80 -5.48
C PRO A 475 1.44 -6.74 -4.68
N GLY A 476 1.24 -6.47 -3.40
CA GLY A 476 0.37 -7.27 -2.53
C GLY A 476 -1.09 -7.24 -2.99
N VAL A 477 -1.64 -6.04 -3.20
CA VAL A 477 -3.06 -5.91 -3.57
C VAL A 477 -3.35 -6.44 -4.98
N LEU A 478 -2.41 -6.29 -5.93
CA LEU A 478 -2.55 -6.86 -7.27
C LEU A 478 -2.47 -8.41 -7.23
N ASN A 479 -1.56 -8.98 -6.45
CA ASN A 479 -1.48 -10.43 -6.26
C ASN A 479 -2.72 -11.00 -5.55
N SER A 480 -3.40 -10.25 -4.67
CA SER A 480 -4.64 -10.72 -4.05
C SER A 480 -5.74 -11.00 -5.10
N ALA A 481 -5.76 -10.24 -6.20
CA ALA A 481 -6.64 -10.50 -7.35
C ALA A 481 -6.21 -11.77 -8.12
N LYS A 482 -4.91 -12.07 -8.21
CA LYS A 482 -4.42 -13.34 -8.79
C LYS A 482 -4.81 -14.55 -7.93
N VAL A 483 -4.86 -14.39 -6.60
CA VAL A 483 -5.35 -15.45 -5.72
C VAL A 483 -6.80 -15.81 -6.02
N ILE A 484 -7.69 -14.84 -6.12
CA ILE A 484 -9.10 -15.11 -6.43
C ILE A 484 -9.30 -15.58 -7.87
N ASP A 485 -8.46 -15.16 -8.79
CA ASP A 485 -8.45 -15.67 -10.16
C ASP A 485 -8.26 -17.18 -10.23
N LYS A 486 -7.43 -17.75 -9.34
CA LYS A 486 -7.27 -19.21 -9.18
C LYS A 486 -8.44 -19.90 -8.48
N LEU A 487 -9.24 -19.17 -7.68
CA LEU A 487 -10.33 -19.72 -6.89
C LEU A 487 -11.68 -19.69 -7.60
N ILE A 488 -11.89 -18.73 -8.50
CA ILE A 488 -13.12 -18.60 -9.29
C ILE A 488 -12.89 -19.27 -10.65
N PRO A 489 -13.71 -20.26 -11.06
CA PRO A 489 -13.53 -20.94 -12.34
C PRO A 489 -13.76 -19.99 -13.52
N ASN A 490 -13.35 -20.41 -14.72
CA ASN A 490 -13.76 -19.72 -15.94
C ASN A 490 -15.28 -19.86 -16.12
N HIS A 491 -15.90 -18.82 -16.67
CA HIS A 491 -17.29 -18.93 -17.08
C HIS A 491 -17.34 -19.75 -18.38
N GLU A 492 -17.95 -20.91 -18.33
CA GLU A 492 -18.23 -21.71 -19.54
C GLU A 492 -19.24 -20.95 -20.41
N LYS A 493 -18.86 -20.74 -21.66
CA LYS A 493 -19.72 -20.09 -22.67
C LYS A 493 -20.90 -20.96 -23.07
#